data_0058997dfe5ecd32c0805cbf02f2940b
#
_entry.id   0058997dfe5ecd32c0805cbf02f2940b
#
_cell.length_a   1.000
_cell.length_b   1.000
_cell.length_c   1.000
_cell.angle_alpha   90.00
_cell.angle_beta   90.00
_cell.angle_gamma   90.00
#
_symmetry.space_group_name_H-M   'P 1'
#
loop_
_entity.id
_entity.type
_entity.pdbx_description
1 polymer ?
#
loop_
_entity_poly.entity_id
_entity_poly.type
_entity_poly.pdbx_seq_one_letter_code
_entity_poly.pdbx_strand_id
1 'polypeptide(L)'
;MTRPLKILCIDDDPDIRTIAVMALGLDAAMTIRAAASGAEAVALLRSDAWRPDGILLDVMMPGMDGPATLAAIRALGGYADVSVIFMTARARQADLDGYTLLGANGVIVKPFDPMHLAEDVRTLVDGGRC
;
A
#
# COMPACT_ATOMS: atom_id res chain seq x y z
N MET A 1 16.42 -15.34 6.97
CA MET A 1 15.86 -14.61 8.10
C MET A 1 14.97 -13.46 7.60
N THR A 2 13.76 -13.36 8.12
CA THR A 2 12.77 -12.39 7.65
C THR A 2 12.94 -11.08 8.41
N ARG A 3 13.22 -10.00 7.69
CA ARG A 3 13.37 -8.70 8.34
C ARG A 3 12.01 -8.10 8.70
N PRO A 4 11.93 -7.32 9.80
CA PRO A 4 10.68 -6.63 10.15
C PRO A 4 10.28 -5.62 9.08
N LEU A 5 8.97 -5.57 8.77
CA LEU A 5 8.39 -4.59 7.87
C LEU A 5 7.21 -3.90 8.53
N LYS A 6 7.09 -2.61 8.31
CA LYS A 6 5.93 -1.81 8.71
C LYS A 6 5.13 -1.47 7.45
N ILE A 7 3.87 -1.86 7.43
CA ILE A 7 3.00 -1.68 6.27
C ILE A 7 1.78 -0.86 6.67
N LEU A 8 1.50 0.17 5.88
CA LEU A 8 0.27 0.94 5.99
C LEU A 8 -0.70 0.46 4.92
N CYS A 9 -1.88 0.01 5.32
CA CYS A 9 -2.91 -0.46 4.40
C CYS A 9 -4.02 0.59 4.31
N ILE A 10 -4.28 1.09 3.11
CA ILE A 10 -5.26 2.16 2.88
C ILE A 10 -6.35 1.64 1.96
N ASP A 11 -7.56 1.50 2.48
CA ASP A 11 -8.73 1.02 1.74
C ASP A 11 -10.00 1.55 2.41
N ASP A 12 -10.92 2.10 1.63
CA ASP A 12 -12.17 2.64 2.16
C ASP A 12 -13.20 1.56 2.49
N ASP A 13 -13.05 0.37 1.91
CA ASP A 13 -13.94 -0.76 2.19
C ASP A 13 -13.50 -1.43 3.50
N PRO A 14 -14.34 -1.37 4.56
CA PRO A 14 -13.95 -1.95 5.85
C PRO A 14 -13.74 -3.46 5.81
N ASP A 15 -14.46 -4.17 4.95
CA ASP A 15 -14.32 -5.63 4.85
C ASP A 15 -12.99 -5.98 4.18
N ILE A 16 -12.66 -5.34 3.08
CA ILE A 16 -11.38 -5.55 2.38
C ILE A 16 -10.23 -5.14 3.30
N ARG A 17 -10.36 -4.00 3.98
CA ARG A 17 -9.33 -3.53 4.91
C ARG A 17 -9.08 -4.55 6.02
N THR A 18 -10.14 -5.09 6.61
CA THR A 18 -10.03 -6.10 7.66
C THR A 18 -9.33 -7.35 7.14
N ILE A 19 -9.74 -7.85 5.97
CA ILE A 19 -9.15 -9.05 5.38
C ILE A 19 -7.67 -8.82 5.06
N ALA A 20 -7.34 -7.66 4.50
CA ALA A 20 -5.95 -7.33 4.16
C ALA A 20 -5.07 -7.28 5.41
N VAL A 21 -5.53 -6.63 6.46
CA VAL A 21 -4.78 -6.54 7.73
C VAL A 21 -4.56 -7.93 8.32
N MET A 22 -5.59 -8.78 8.32
CA MET A 22 -5.47 -10.14 8.83
C MET A 22 -4.50 -10.97 7.98
N ALA A 23 -4.59 -10.84 6.67
CA ALA A 23 -3.72 -11.57 5.74
C ALA A 23 -2.26 -11.16 5.90
N LEU A 24 -1.99 -9.86 6.00
CA LEU A 24 -0.63 -9.35 6.23
C LEU A 24 -0.10 -9.80 7.59
N GLY A 25 -0.97 -9.90 8.58
CA GLY A 25 -0.62 -10.35 9.93
C GLY A 25 -0.20 -11.80 10.03
N LEU A 26 -0.41 -12.61 8.98
CA LEU A 26 0.12 -13.97 8.93
C LEU A 26 1.65 -13.99 8.90
N ASP A 27 2.27 -12.89 8.49
CA ASP A 27 3.72 -12.71 8.59
C ASP A 27 4.03 -12.11 9.97
N ALA A 28 4.64 -12.91 10.84
CA ALA A 28 4.91 -12.49 12.22
C ALA A 28 5.88 -11.32 12.31
N ALA A 29 6.66 -11.06 11.28
CA ALA A 29 7.62 -9.95 11.24
C ALA A 29 7.02 -8.68 10.64
N MET A 30 5.73 -8.69 10.33
CA MET A 30 5.06 -7.55 9.71
C MET A 30 4.18 -6.83 10.72
N THR A 31 4.37 -5.51 10.85
CA THR A 31 3.52 -4.65 11.67
C THR A 31 2.62 -3.86 10.74
N ILE A 32 1.32 -3.90 10.97
CA ILE A 32 0.34 -3.32 10.04
C ILE A 32 -0.47 -2.24 10.74
N ARG A 33 -0.65 -1.11 10.08
CA ARG A 33 -1.64 -0.11 10.44
C ARG A 33 -2.56 0.11 9.25
N ALA A 34 -3.77 0.57 9.53
CA ALA A 34 -4.77 0.74 8.50
C ALA A 34 -5.33 2.16 8.53
N ALA A 35 -5.69 2.66 7.35
CA ALA A 35 -6.40 3.93 7.20
C ALA A 35 -7.58 3.72 6.27
N ALA A 36 -8.67 4.41 6.53
CA ALA A 36 -9.92 4.26 5.79
C ALA A 36 -10.04 5.22 4.61
N SER A 37 -9.09 6.14 4.46
CA SER A 37 -9.12 7.14 3.39
C SER A 37 -7.72 7.66 3.12
N GLY A 38 -7.55 8.31 1.96
CA GLY A 38 -6.31 8.98 1.63
C GLY A 38 -5.98 10.10 2.61
N ALA A 39 -6.99 10.89 3.01
CA ALA A 39 -6.79 11.98 3.95
C ALA A 39 -6.32 11.48 5.32
N GLU A 40 -6.93 10.39 5.80
CA GLU A 40 -6.52 9.77 7.07
C GLU A 40 -5.08 9.27 7.00
N ALA A 41 -4.71 8.64 5.88
CA ALA A 41 -3.37 8.15 5.67
C ALA A 41 -2.34 9.28 5.68
N VAL A 42 -2.63 10.37 4.96
CA VAL A 42 -1.73 11.53 4.90
C VAL A 42 -1.55 12.13 6.30
N ALA A 43 -2.64 12.24 7.07
CA ALA A 43 -2.57 12.77 8.43
C ALA A 43 -1.72 11.88 9.33
N LEU A 44 -1.86 10.57 9.20
CA LEU A 44 -1.05 9.60 9.95
C LEU A 44 0.44 9.75 9.63
N LEU A 45 0.77 9.84 8.35
CA LEU A 45 2.16 9.97 7.91
C LEU A 45 2.76 11.33 8.28
N ARG A 46 1.95 12.38 8.24
CA ARG A 46 2.40 13.71 8.60
C ARG A 46 2.77 13.82 10.08
N SER A 47 2.14 13.02 10.94
CA SER A 47 2.45 13.01 12.37
C SER A 47 3.87 12.50 12.65
N ASP A 48 4.43 11.73 11.72
CA ASP A 48 5.79 11.17 11.79
C ASP A 48 6.05 10.30 13.03
N ALA A 49 4.99 9.87 13.71
CA ALA A 49 5.11 9.02 14.89
C ALA A 49 5.37 7.55 14.53
N TRP A 50 5.04 7.16 13.29
CA TRP A 50 5.21 5.80 12.80
C TRP A 50 5.48 5.86 11.30
N ARG A 51 6.58 5.26 10.87
CA ARG A 51 7.00 5.35 9.46
C ARG A 51 6.94 3.98 8.80
N PRO A 52 6.03 3.78 7.84
CA PRO A 52 5.96 2.49 7.14
C PRO A 52 7.13 2.31 6.16
N ASP A 53 7.49 1.05 5.93
CA ASP A 53 8.43 0.65 4.89
C ASP A 53 7.73 0.50 3.55
N GLY A 54 6.45 0.21 3.57
CA GLY A 54 5.63 0.07 2.38
C GLY A 54 4.20 0.48 2.65
N ILE A 55 3.50 0.86 1.57
CA ILE A 55 2.11 1.29 1.64
C ILE A 55 1.32 0.49 0.62
N LEU A 56 0.27 -0.19 1.09
CA LEU A 56 -0.67 -0.90 0.25
C LEU A 56 -1.89 0.00 0.08
N LEU A 57 -2.16 0.45 -1.13
CA LEU A 57 -3.08 1.56 -1.41
C LEU A 57 -4.12 1.18 -2.45
N ASP A 58 -5.39 1.20 -2.05
CA ASP A 58 -6.49 0.98 -2.98
C ASP A 58 -6.57 2.12 -3.99
N VAL A 59 -6.76 1.77 -5.26
CA VAL A 59 -6.85 2.76 -6.35
C VAL A 59 -8.20 3.49 -6.33
N MET A 60 -9.28 2.76 -6.10
CA MET A 60 -10.64 3.29 -6.22
C MET A 60 -11.21 3.63 -4.86
N MET A 61 -11.08 4.89 -4.46
CA MET A 61 -11.65 5.39 -3.21
C MET A 61 -12.41 6.69 -3.48
N PRO A 62 -13.52 6.94 -2.75
CA PRO A 62 -14.22 8.20 -2.90
C PRO A 62 -13.40 9.37 -2.35
N GLY A 63 -13.63 10.55 -2.89
CA GLY A 63 -12.89 11.75 -2.51
C GLY A 63 -11.47 11.69 -3.06
N MET A 64 -10.53 11.35 -2.20
CA MET A 64 -9.12 11.24 -2.57
C MET A 64 -8.81 9.80 -3.00
N ASP A 65 -8.67 9.56 -4.30
CA ASP A 65 -8.41 8.22 -4.84
C ASP A 65 -6.94 7.80 -4.64
N GLY A 66 -6.58 6.60 -5.14
CA GLY A 66 -5.22 6.09 -5.03
C GLY A 66 -4.17 7.00 -5.64
N PRO A 67 -4.32 7.40 -6.91
CA PRO A 67 -3.35 8.31 -7.53
C PRO A 67 -3.20 9.64 -6.80
N ALA A 68 -4.29 10.25 -6.35
CA ALA A 68 -4.23 11.49 -5.58
C ALA A 68 -3.55 11.30 -4.23
N THR A 69 -3.84 10.18 -3.58
CA THR A 69 -3.19 9.83 -2.31
C THR A 69 -1.70 9.61 -2.49
N LEU A 70 -1.31 8.90 -3.55
CA LEU A 70 0.11 8.68 -3.86
C LEU A 70 0.84 10.02 -4.06
N ALA A 71 0.26 10.93 -4.83
CA ALA A 71 0.86 12.24 -5.06
C ALA A 71 1.04 13.01 -3.74
N ALA A 72 0.04 12.98 -2.88
CA ALA A 72 0.11 13.64 -1.58
C ALA A 72 1.18 13.02 -0.68
N ILE A 73 1.31 11.70 -0.68
CA ILE A 73 2.34 11.00 0.09
C ILE A 73 3.74 11.38 -0.41
N ARG A 74 3.94 11.39 -1.72
CA ARG A 74 5.24 11.74 -2.31
C ARG A 74 5.66 13.18 -1.99
N ALA A 75 4.69 14.06 -1.79
CA ALA A 75 4.95 15.46 -1.46
C ALA A 75 5.32 15.65 0.01
N LEU A 76 5.10 14.66 0.87
CA LEU A 76 5.49 14.75 2.28
C LEU A 76 7.00 14.57 2.41
N GLY A 77 7.61 15.32 3.32
CA GLY A 77 9.03 15.19 3.59
C GLY A 77 9.37 13.80 4.10
N GLY A 78 10.33 13.15 3.44
CA GLY A 78 10.77 11.81 3.84
C GLY A 78 10.04 10.65 3.20
N TYR A 79 9.06 10.90 2.32
CA TYR A 79 8.28 9.83 1.68
C TYR A 79 8.41 9.79 0.16
N ALA A 80 9.41 10.47 -0.39
CA ALA A 80 9.61 10.48 -1.84
C ALA A 80 9.91 9.08 -2.40
N ASP A 81 10.55 8.22 -1.60
CA ASP A 81 11.03 6.91 -2.05
C ASP A 81 10.36 5.73 -1.33
N VAL A 82 9.34 5.96 -0.51
CA VAL A 82 8.64 4.87 0.15
C VAL A 82 7.97 3.98 -0.91
N SER A 83 8.00 2.66 -0.70
CA SER A 83 7.35 1.73 -1.64
C SER A 83 5.84 1.85 -1.53
N VAL A 84 5.18 2.16 -2.66
CA VAL A 84 3.72 2.21 -2.73
C VAL A 84 3.24 1.15 -3.71
N ILE A 85 2.37 0.27 -3.23
CA ILE A 85 1.80 -0.83 -4.01
C ILE A 85 0.31 -0.55 -4.17
N PHE A 86 -0.14 -0.38 -5.42
CA PHE A 86 -1.56 -0.21 -5.69
C PHE A 86 -2.30 -1.56 -5.58
N MET A 87 -3.52 -1.51 -5.08
CA MET A 87 -4.41 -2.65 -5.02
C MET A 87 -5.65 -2.31 -5.85
N THR A 88 -5.95 -3.13 -6.87
CA THR A 88 -6.98 -2.79 -7.84
C THR A 88 -7.54 -4.02 -8.54
N ALA A 89 -8.81 -3.94 -8.94
CA ALA A 89 -9.41 -4.93 -9.82
C ALA A 89 -9.06 -4.68 -11.30
N ARG A 90 -8.47 -3.53 -11.61
CA ARG A 90 -8.09 -3.16 -12.98
C ARG A 90 -6.61 -3.43 -13.18
N ALA A 91 -6.30 -4.47 -13.97
CA ALA A 91 -4.93 -4.91 -14.16
C ALA A 91 -4.60 -5.20 -15.63
N ARG A 92 -5.28 -4.55 -16.59
CA ARG A 92 -4.89 -4.63 -17.98
C ARG A 92 -3.55 -3.94 -18.16
N GLN A 93 -2.82 -4.29 -19.20
CA GLN A 93 -1.48 -3.74 -19.41
C GLN A 93 -1.46 -2.21 -19.43
N ALA A 94 -2.46 -1.59 -20.06
CA ALA A 94 -2.56 -0.13 -20.08
C ALA A 94 -2.73 0.46 -18.68
N ASP A 95 -3.48 -0.21 -17.80
CA ASP A 95 -3.66 0.23 -16.42
C ASP A 95 -2.35 0.10 -15.65
N LEU A 96 -1.65 -1.03 -15.80
CA LEU A 96 -0.37 -1.27 -15.13
C LEU A 96 0.68 -0.24 -15.54
N ASP A 97 0.75 0.08 -16.83
CA ASP A 97 1.67 1.09 -17.34
C ASP A 97 1.37 2.46 -16.73
N GLY A 98 0.08 2.80 -16.61
CA GLY A 98 -0.34 4.04 -15.99
C GLY A 98 0.06 4.13 -14.52
N TYR A 99 -0.11 3.05 -13.77
CA TYR A 99 0.27 3.02 -12.36
C TYR A 99 1.78 3.19 -12.18
N THR A 100 2.56 2.55 -13.04
CA THR A 100 4.02 2.68 -13.03
C THR A 100 4.44 4.13 -13.31
N LEU A 101 3.81 4.77 -14.28
CA LEU A 101 4.09 6.16 -14.62
C LEU A 101 3.76 7.10 -13.46
N LEU A 102 2.76 6.77 -12.64
CA LEU A 102 2.40 7.55 -11.47
C LEU A 102 3.39 7.37 -10.32
N GLY A 103 4.28 6.41 -10.41
CA GLY A 103 5.29 6.16 -9.38
C GLY A 103 4.98 5.01 -8.44
N ALA A 104 3.99 4.17 -8.78
CA ALA A 104 3.72 2.96 -8.01
C ALA A 104 4.86 1.95 -8.18
N ASN A 105 5.21 1.29 -7.09
CA ASN A 105 6.30 0.30 -7.08
C ASN A 105 5.80 -1.11 -7.40
N GLY A 106 4.50 -1.31 -7.40
CA GLY A 106 3.91 -2.59 -7.73
C GLY A 106 2.40 -2.53 -7.70
N VAL A 107 1.77 -3.63 -8.10
CA VAL A 107 0.32 -3.75 -8.14
C VAL A 107 -0.08 -5.13 -7.64
N ILE A 108 -1.10 -5.18 -6.78
CA ILE A 108 -1.75 -6.40 -6.37
C ILE A 108 -3.17 -6.38 -6.89
N VAL A 109 -3.56 -7.43 -7.62
CA VAL A 109 -4.86 -7.51 -8.27
C VAL A 109 -5.91 -8.04 -7.30
N LYS A 110 -7.06 -7.37 -7.25
CA LYS A 110 -8.22 -7.84 -6.48
C LYS A 110 -9.06 -8.79 -7.34
N PRO A 111 -9.60 -9.85 -6.75
CA PRO A 111 -9.45 -10.28 -5.36
C PRO A 111 -8.06 -10.89 -5.14
N PHE A 112 -7.41 -10.50 -4.05
CA PHE A 112 -6.10 -11.06 -3.73
C PHE A 112 -6.24 -12.38 -2.96
N ASP A 113 -5.17 -13.18 -2.97
CA ASP A 113 -5.11 -14.41 -2.20
C ASP A 113 -4.63 -14.09 -0.77
N PRO A 114 -5.50 -14.22 0.25
CA PRO A 114 -5.10 -13.89 1.63
C PRO A 114 -3.90 -14.68 2.13
N MET A 115 -3.69 -15.90 1.61
CA MET A 115 -2.59 -16.74 2.05
C MET A 115 -1.25 -16.32 1.47
N HIS A 116 -1.24 -15.49 0.40
CA HIS A 116 -0.02 -15.06 -0.27
C HIS A 116 0.20 -13.54 -0.22
N LEU A 117 -0.76 -12.79 0.34
CA LEU A 117 -0.68 -11.32 0.31
C LEU A 117 0.59 -10.79 0.99
N ALA A 118 0.91 -11.30 2.18
CA ALA A 118 2.10 -10.85 2.91
C ALA A 118 3.37 -11.12 2.13
N GLU A 119 3.50 -12.30 1.53
CA GLU A 119 4.66 -12.66 0.72
C GLU A 119 4.77 -11.76 -0.50
N ASP A 120 3.65 -11.50 -1.18
CA ASP A 120 3.64 -10.64 -2.37
C ASP A 120 4.03 -9.21 -2.02
N VAL A 121 3.50 -8.67 -0.94
CA VAL A 121 3.82 -7.32 -0.48
C VAL A 121 5.31 -7.24 -0.12
N ARG A 122 5.83 -8.21 0.62
CA ARG A 122 7.24 -8.24 1.00
C ARG A 122 8.14 -8.26 -0.23
N THR A 123 7.82 -9.10 -1.21
CA THR A 123 8.58 -9.18 -2.45
C THR A 123 8.59 -7.86 -3.20
N LEU A 124 7.45 -7.18 -3.29
CA LEU A 124 7.35 -5.91 -4.00
C LEU A 124 8.09 -4.78 -3.26
N VAL A 125 8.02 -4.76 -1.95
CA VAL A 125 8.77 -3.76 -1.16
C VAL A 125 10.27 -3.98 -1.30
N ASP A 126 10.73 -5.22 -1.18
CA ASP A 126 12.16 -5.53 -1.25
C ASP A 126 12.68 -5.43 -2.69
N GLY A 127 11.88 -5.81 -3.67
CA GLY A 127 12.25 -5.74 -5.09
C GLY A 127 12.57 -4.34 -5.56
N GLY A 128 11.93 -3.34 -5.00
CA GLY A 128 12.19 -1.94 -5.32
C GLY A 128 13.53 -1.41 -4.82
N ARG A 129 14.28 -2.24 -4.11
CA ARG A 129 15.55 -1.85 -3.48
C ARG A 129 16.78 -2.48 -4.11
N CYS A 130 16.57 -3.21 -5.17
CA CYS A 130 17.67 -3.89 -5.86
C CYS A 130 18.58 -2.95 -6.59
#